data_ce11123480b7d85861099814c91f28f3
#
_entry.id   ce11123480b7d85861099814c91f28f3
#
_cell.length_a   1.000
_cell.length_b   1.000
_cell.length_c   1.000
_cell.angle_alpha   90.00
_cell.angle_beta   90.00
_cell.angle_gamma   90.00
#
_symmetry.space_group_name_H-M   'P 1'
#
loop_
_entity.id
_entity.type
_entity.pdbx_description
1 polymer ?
#
loop_
_entity_poly.entity_id
_entity_poly.type
_entity_poly.pdbx_seq_one_letter_code
_entity_poly.pdbx_strand_id
1 'polypeptide(L)'
;MKRIGTLFEKVISLDNLRLADEKARKGKLGTYGVQLHDKHREENILALHESLKNGTFRTSKYHVFTIFEPKERQIFQLPYFPDRILHHALMNILEPIWVSTFTKDTYSCIKERGIHACAKSVKAALKRDREGTKYCLKIDVRKFYPSINHEVLKGIVRRKIKDSRLLALLDEIIDSNVNTDVPIRNYVTDPTTGELVATSLNGVPIGNYLSQYFANLFLAYFDHWLKEKKRVKYYWRYADDIVILAPTKEELHALLHDIREYFTALQLKVKHNY
;
A
#
# COMPACT_ATOMS: atom_id res chain seq x y z
N MET A 1 20.17 6.58 5.12
CA MET A 1 19.15 6.13 6.12
C MET A 1 19.55 4.75 6.63
N LYS A 2 19.49 4.49 7.97
CA LYS A 2 19.89 3.18 8.55
C LYS A 2 18.81 2.13 8.23
N ARG A 3 19.19 1.01 7.60
CA ARG A 3 18.32 -0.13 7.33
C ARG A 3 18.22 -1.05 8.56
N ILE A 4 17.04 -1.64 8.78
CA ILE A 4 16.73 -2.49 9.93
C ILE A 4 16.84 -3.95 9.52
N GLY A 5 17.56 -4.75 10.31
CA GLY A 5 17.67 -6.20 10.20
C GLY A 5 17.06 -6.91 11.41
N THR A 6 17.18 -8.23 11.45
CA THR A 6 16.73 -9.08 12.58
C THR A 6 15.23 -8.92 12.91
N LEU A 7 14.41 -8.73 11.89
CA LEU A 7 12.96 -8.61 12.02
C LEU A 7 12.23 -9.93 11.78
N PHE A 8 12.79 -10.82 10.98
CA PHE A 8 12.15 -12.06 10.56
C PHE A 8 11.76 -12.94 11.76
N GLU A 9 12.68 -13.16 12.69
CA GLU A 9 12.41 -13.97 13.89
C GLU A 9 11.29 -13.39 14.75
N LYS A 10 11.17 -12.05 14.79
CA LYS A 10 10.06 -11.39 15.48
C LYS A 10 8.72 -11.61 14.77
N VAL A 11 8.73 -11.59 13.43
CA VAL A 11 7.52 -11.82 12.62
C VAL A 11 7.00 -13.22 12.83
N ILE A 12 7.88 -14.25 12.77
CA ILE A 12 7.47 -15.65 12.82
C ILE A 12 7.29 -16.19 14.24
N SER A 13 7.64 -15.44 15.30
CA SER A 13 7.51 -15.92 16.67
C SER A 13 6.07 -16.35 16.97
N LEU A 14 5.91 -17.45 17.71
CA LEU A 14 4.60 -17.99 18.08
C LEU A 14 3.72 -16.94 18.79
N ASP A 15 4.31 -16.14 19.67
CA ASP A 15 3.59 -15.07 20.37
C ASP A 15 3.06 -14.02 19.40
N ASN A 16 3.86 -13.65 18.39
CA ASN A 16 3.40 -12.70 17.36
C ASN A 16 2.33 -13.32 16.45
N LEU A 17 2.44 -14.59 16.10
CA LEU A 17 1.43 -15.28 15.28
C LEU A 17 0.09 -15.41 16.04
N ARG A 18 0.11 -15.73 17.34
CA ARG A 18 -1.09 -15.75 18.20
C ARG A 18 -1.71 -14.37 18.32
N LEU A 19 -0.90 -13.33 18.56
CA LEU A 19 -1.37 -11.93 18.57
C LEU A 19 -1.95 -11.50 17.21
N ALA A 20 -1.35 -11.96 16.12
CA ALA A 20 -1.83 -11.71 14.76
C ALA A 20 -3.19 -12.34 14.52
N ASP A 21 -3.40 -13.59 14.95
CA ASP A 21 -4.68 -14.26 14.89
C ASP A 21 -5.76 -13.51 15.70
N GLU A 22 -5.44 -13.08 16.92
CA GLU A 22 -6.36 -12.28 17.74
C GLU A 22 -6.79 -10.98 17.07
N LYS A 23 -5.85 -10.29 16.39
CA LYS A 23 -6.15 -9.07 15.62
C LYS A 23 -6.93 -9.37 14.36
N ALA A 24 -6.58 -10.42 13.63
CA ALA A 24 -7.18 -10.79 12.35
C ALA A 24 -8.66 -11.17 12.47
N ARG A 25 -9.06 -11.79 13.61
CA ARG A 25 -10.45 -12.23 13.85
C ARG A 25 -11.40 -11.15 14.31
N LYS A 26 -10.92 -9.96 14.69
CA LYS A 26 -11.79 -8.87 15.15
C LYS A 26 -12.85 -8.52 14.09
N GLY A 27 -14.12 -8.56 14.48
CA GLY A 27 -15.28 -8.34 13.62
C GLY A 27 -15.54 -9.44 12.58
N LYS A 28 -14.91 -10.64 12.73
CA LYS A 28 -15.02 -11.76 11.78
C LYS A 28 -15.30 -13.12 12.42
N LEU A 29 -15.59 -13.17 13.71
CA LEU A 29 -15.80 -14.42 14.46
C LEU A 29 -16.85 -15.35 13.84
N GLY A 30 -17.90 -14.79 13.21
CA GLY A 30 -18.95 -15.55 12.53
C GLY A 30 -18.62 -16.00 11.12
N THR A 31 -17.41 -15.68 10.59
CA THR A 31 -17.06 -16.08 9.21
C THR A 31 -16.57 -17.52 9.15
N TYR A 32 -16.91 -18.23 8.05
CA TYR A 32 -16.51 -19.61 7.82
C TYR A 32 -15.01 -19.87 8.01
N GLY A 33 -14.17 -18.95 7.48
CA GLY A 33 -12.71 -19.09 7.58
C GLY A 33 -12.20 -19.06 9.03
N VAL A 34 -12.78 -18.23 9.90
CA VAL A 34 -12.42 -18.21 11.34
C VAL A 34 -12.91 -19.46 12.04
N GLN A 35 -14.16 -19.88 11.81
CA GLN A 35 -14.73 -21.10 12.40
C GLN A 35 -13.95 -22.36 12.00
N LEU A 36 -13.49 -22.44 10.74
CA LEU A 36 -12.67 -23.53 10.27
C LEU A 36 -11.29 -23.54 10.97
N HIS A 37 -10.66 -22.36 11.06
CA HIS A 37 -9.38 -22.21 11.77
C HIS A 37 -9.48 -22.58 13.25
N ASP A 38 -10.56 -22.21 13.92
CA ASP A 38 -10.77 -22.44 15.35
C ASP A 38 -10.83 -23.94 15.72
N LYS A 39 -11.21 -24.82 14.79
CA LYS A 39 -11.18 -26.29 15.02
C LYS A 39 -9.79 -26.85 15.28
N HIS A 40 -8.75 -26.20 14.72
CA HIS A 40 -7.36 -26.61 14.77
C HIS A 40 -6.43 -25.41 15.02
N ARG A 41 -6.88 -24.47 15.86
CA ARG A 41 -6.24 -23.16 16.00
C ARG A 41 -4.73 -23.25 16.29
N GLU A 42 -4.36 -24.00 17.33
CA GLU A 42 -2.95 -24.08 17.75
C GLU A 42 -2.11 -24.89 16.75
N GLU A 43 -2.65 -25.99 16.22
CA GLU A 43 -2.00 -26.78 15.17
C GLU A 43 -1.71 -25.93 13.92
N ASN A 44 -2.67 -25.10 13.49
CA ASN A 44 -2.52 -24.17 12.38
C ASN A 44 -1.44 -23.12 12.65
N ILE A 45 -1.40 -22.55 13.87
CA ILE A 45 -0.37 -21.56 14.22
C ILE A 45 1.02 -22.20 14.21
N LEU A 46 1.18 -23.41 14.74
CA LEU A 46 2.44 -24.16 14.69
C LEU A 46 2.84 -24.50 13.25
N ALA A 47 1.90 -24.95 12.42
CA ALA A 47 2.15 -25.26 11.00
C ALA A 47 2.59 -24.00 10.21
N LEU A 48 1.96 -22.85 10.48
CA LEU A 48 2.37 -21.57 9.87
C LEU A 48 3.78 -21.19 10.32
N HIS A 49 4.09 -21.28 11.63
CA HIS A 49 5.43 -21.01 12.14
C HIS A 49 6.49 -21.87 11.44
N GLU A 50 6.28 -23.19 11.37
CA GLU A 50 7.23 -24.12 10.74
C GLU A 50 7.38 -23.84 9.23
N SER A 51 6.29 -23.52 8.50
CA SER A 51 6.37 -23.20 7.08
C SER A 51 7.17 -21.92 6.82
N LEU A 52 7.01 -20.90 7.66
CA LEU A 52 7.77 -19.66 7.58
C LEU A 52 9.25 -19.89 7.93
N LYS A 53 9.52 -20.61 9.03
CA LYS A 53 10.87 -20.95 9.48
C LYS A 53 11.67 -21.70 8.43
N ASN A 54 11.03 -22.64 7.74
CA ASN A 54 11.63 -23.47 6.70
C ASN A 54 11.65 -22.82 5.32
N GLY A 55 11.02 -21.63 5.15
CA GLY A 55 10.94 -20.93 3.86
C GLY A 55 10.02 -21.60 2.83
N THR A 56 9.13 -22.49 3.28
CA THR A 56 8.19 -23.23 2.44
C THR A 56 6.83 -22.56 2.29
N PHE A 57 6.59 -21.47 3.02
CA PHE A 57 5.36 -20.70 2.88
C PHE A 57 5.18 -20.21 1.44
N ARG A 58 3.97 -20.36 0.92
CA ARG A 58 3.51 -19.74 -0.33
C ARG A 58 2.14 -19.12 -0.10
N THR A 59 1.92 -17.93 -0.67
CA THR A 59 0.62 -17.26 -0.62
C THR A 59 -0.44 -18.15 -1.26
N SER A 60 -1.57 -18.30 -0.60
CA SER A 60 -2.69 -19.07 -1.10
C SER A 60 -3.27 -18.47 -2.37
N LYS A 61 -4.05 -19.26 -3.09
CA LYS A 61 -4.76 -18.80 -4.28
C LYS A 61 -5.80 -17.74 -3.90
N TYR A 62 -5.82 -16.65 -4.67
CA TYR A 62 -6.81 -15.60 -4.50
C TYR A 62 -8.18 -16.02 -5.02
N HIS A 63 -9.20 -15.79 -4.23
CA HIS A 63 -10.57 -15.71 -4.72
C HIS A 63 -10.83 -14.28 -5.21
N VAL A 64 -11.08 -14.13 -6.53
CA VAL A 64 -11.26 -12.81 -7.15
C VAL A 64 -12.72 -12.63 -7.53
N PHE A 65 -13.31 -11.51 -7.11
CA PHE A 65 -14.64 -11.09 -7.49
C PHE A 65 -14.69 -9.59 -7.80
N THR A 66 -15.68 -9.18 -8.57
CA THR A 66 -15.84 -7.80 -8.99
C THR A 66 -16.96 -7.14 -8.19
N ILE A 67 -16.70 -5.92 -7.71
CA ILE A 67 -17.69 -5.02 -7.11
C ILE A 67 -17.88 -3.78 -7.98
N PHE A 68 -19.07 -3.15 -7.87
CA PHE A 68 -19.46 -1.96 -8.65
C PHE A 68 -19.92 -0.81 -7.73
N GLU A 69 -19.02 -0.35 -6.83
CA GLU A 69 -19.31 0.71 -5.86
C GLU A 69 -18.22 1.80 -5.83
N PRO A 70 -18.45 2.96 -6.39
CA PRO A 70 -19.27 3.38 -7.54
C PRO A 70 -18.60 3.04 -8.89
N LYS A 71 -17.39 2.47 -8.84
CA LYS A 71 -16.59 2.03 -10.00
C LYS A 71 -16.35 0.54 -9.91
N GLU A 72 -16.23 -0.10 -11.06
CA GLU A 72 -15.81 -1.50 -11.15
C GLU A 72 -14.41 -1.70 -10.54
N ARG A 73 -14.32 -2.67 -9.60
CA ARG A 73 -13.04 -3.05 -8.96
C ARG A 73 -12.98 -4.56 -8.79
N GLN A 74 -11.85 -5.15 -9.15
CA GLN A 74 -11.53 -6.52 -8.76
C GLN A 74 -11.03 -6.53 -7.32
N ILE A 75 -11.64 -7.37 -6.49
CA ILE A 75 -11.25 -7.60 -5.09
C ILE A 75 -10.60 -8.97 -5.00
N PHE A 76 -9.45 -9.02 -4.39
CA PHE A 76 -8.61 -10.20 -4.21
C PHE A 76 -8.69 -10.66 -2.76
N GLN A 77 -9.39 -11.74 -2.52
CA GLN A 77 -9.59 -12.27 -1.18
C GLN A 77 -8.67 -13.47 -0.94
N LEU A 78 -7.87 -13.40 0.11
CA LEU A 78 -7.11 -14.52 0.65
C LEU A 78 -7.90 -15.24 1.76
N PRO A 79 -7.65 -16.52 1.99
CA PRO A 79 -8.24 -17.25 3.11
C PRO A 79 -7.82 -16.63 4.45
N TYR A 80 -8.61 -16.93 5.50
CA TYR A 80 -8.28 -16.47 6.85
C TYR A 80 -6.95 -17.07 7.31
N PHE A 81 -6.81 -18.36 7.21
CA PHE A 81 -5.58 -19.10 7.47
C PHE A 81 -5.03 -19.66 6.13
N PRO A 82 -3.75 -19.56 5.87
CA PRO A 82 -2.69 -18.94 6.70
C PRO A 82 -2.50 -17.43 6.45
N ASP A 83 -2.96 -16.89 5.33
CA ASP A 83 -2.52 -15.63 4.75
C ASP A 83 -2.91 -14.40 5.59
N ARG A 84 -4.18 -14.34 6.01
CA ARG A 84 -4.63 -13.18 6.78
C ARG A 84 -3.91 -13.07 8.12
N ILE A 85 -3.64 -14.21 8.78
CA ILE A 85 -2.86 -14.24 10.02
C ILE A 85 -1.44 -13.74 9.76
N LEU A 86 -0.78 -14.23 8.69
CA LEU A 86 0.56 -13.79 8.32
C LEU A 86 0.60 -12.28 8.01
N HIS A 87 -0.38 -11.75 7.28
CA HIS A 87 -0.43 -10.31 7.00
C HIS A 87 -0.50 -9.48 8.29
N HIS A 88 -1.28 -9.93 9.29
CA HIS A 88 -1.32 -9.28 10.60
C HIS A 88 0.00 -9.45 11.37
N ALA A 89 0.66 -10.61 11.29
CA ALA A 89 1.95 -10.83 11.93
C ALA A 89 3.05 -9.93 11.36
N LEU A 90 3.09 -9.77 10.04
CA LEU A 90 3.96 -8.81 9.36
C LEU A 90 3.67 -7.39 9.82
N MET A 91 2.40 -6.99 9.85
CA MET A 91 2.04 -5.62 10.22
C MET A 91 2.25 -5.29 11.68
N ASN A 92 2.16 -6.27 12.60
CA ASN A 92 2.53 -6.05 14.00
C ASN A 92 3.96 -5.51 14.15
N ILE A 93 4.86 -5.90 13.26
CA ILE A 93 6.29 -5.55 13.30
C ILE A 93 6.60 -4.40 12.33
N LEU A 94 6.01 -4.39 11.14
CA LEU A 94 6.38 -3.47 10.07
C LEU A 94 5.62 -2.14 10.11
N GLU A 95 4.40 -2.10 10.67
CA GLU A 95 3.59 -0.87 10.70
C GLU A 95 4.33 0.32 11.34
N PRO A 96 4.92 0.22 12.55
CA PRO A 96 5.63 1.34 13.14
C PRO A 96 6.85 1.78 12.31
N ILE A 97 7.53 0.85 11.64
CA ILE A 97 8.68 1.12 10.78
C ILE A 97 8.22 1.90 9.52
N TRP A 98 7.14 1.44 8.89
CA TRP A 98 6.62 2.05 7.67
C TRP A 98 5.94 3.39 7.93
N VAL A 99 5.14 3.48 9.00
CA VAL A 99 4.50 4.75 9.41
C VAL A 99 5.56 5.83 9.71
N SER A 100 6.72 5.46 10.30
CA SER A 100 7.83 6.40 10.50
C SER A 100 8.46 6.92 9.20
N THR A 101 8.16 6.28 8.07
CA THR A 101 8.63 6.70 6.74
C THR A 101 7.67 7.71 6.09
N PHE A 102 6.40 7.71 6.49
CA PHE A 102 5.39 8.58 5.89
C PHE A 102 5.50 10.01 6.40
N THR A 103 5.24 10.97 5.53
CA THR A 103 5.14 12.37 5.95
C THR A 103 3.88 12.59 6.82
N LYS A 104 3.84 13.70 7.54
CA LYS A 104 2.64 14.08 8.31
C LYS A 104 1.41 14.32 7.43
N ASP A 105 1.63 14.61 6.16
CA ASP A 105 0.62 14.94 5.17
C ASP A 105 0.12 13.71 4.37
N THR A 106 0.60 12.50 4.76
CA THR A 106 0.13 11.20 4.25
C THR A 106 -1.02 10.68 5.11
N TYR A 107 -2.15 10.43 4.50
CA TYR A 107 -3.38 9.92 5.11
C TYR A 107 -3.80 8.59 4.48
N SER A 108 -4.87 7.98 5.01
CA SER A 108 -5.41 6.67 4.64
C SER A 108 -4.66 5.50 5.27
N CYS A 109 -5.42 4.59 5.87
CA CYS A 109 -4.94 3.34 6.47
C CYS A 109 -3.85 3.52 7.54
N ILE A 110 -3.71 4.72 8.10
CA ILE A 110 -2.85 5.05 9.22
C ILE A 110 -3.73 5.45 10.40
N LYS A 111 -3.43 4.92 11.57
CA LYS A 111 -4.18 5.25 12.79
C LYS A 111 -4.23 6.77 12.99
N GLU A 112 -5.41 7.30 13.29
CA GLU A 112 -5.68 8.73 13.50
C GLU A 112 -5.51 9.64 12.26
N ARG A 113 -5.17 9.07 11.08
CA ARG A 113 -5.01 9.78 9.81
C ARG A 113 -6.06 9.36 8.77
N GLY A 114 -7.33 9.29 9.19
CA GLY A 114 -8.46 9.02 8.30
C GLY A 114 -8.91 10.24 7.50
N ILE A 115 -9.96 10.07 6.69
CA ILE A 115 -10.49 11.12 5.78
C ILE A 115 -10.91 12.38 6.55
N HIS A 116 -11.49 12.26 7.75
CA HIS A 116 -11.88 13.41 8.55
C HIS A 116 -10.68 14.21 9.05
N ALA A 117 -9.58 13.54 9.43
CA ALA A 117 -8.33 14.21 9.82
C ALA A 117 -7.72 14.97 8.65
N CYS A 118 -7.70 14.35 7.45
CA CYS A 118 -7.27 14.98 6.21
C CYS A 118 -8.10 16.24 5.91
N ALA A 119 -9.43 16.11 5.86
CA ALA A 119 -10.34 17.22 5.60
C ALA A 119 -10.21 18.36 6.63
N LYS A 120 -10.02 18.04 7.92
CA LYS A 120 -9.78 19.04 8.98
C LYS A 120 -8.49 19.81 8.73
N SER A 121 -7.42 19.12 8.31
CA SER A 121 -6.12 19.73 7.99
C SER A 121 -6.23 20.68 6.78
N VAL A 122 -6.91 20.26 5.70
CA VAL A 122 -7.17 21.11 4.52
C VAL A 122 -7.97 22.36 4.93
N LYS A 123 -9.08 22.20 5.66
CA LYS A 123 -9.91 23.33 6.13
C LYS A 123 -9.11 24.31 6.99
N ALA A 124 -8.23 23.82 7.86
CA ALA A 124 -7.37 24.66 8.68
C ALA A 124 -6.39 25.49 7.84
N ALA A 125 -5.81 24.91 6.79
CA ALA A 125 -4.91 25.61 5.88
C ALA A 125 -5.64 26.72 5.11
N LEU A 126 -6.82 26.43 4.54
CA LEU A 126 -7.66 27.40 3.82
C LEU A 126 -8.07 28.60 4.70
N LYS A 127 -8.36 28.34 5.98
CA LYS A 127 -8.71 29.44 6.93
C LYS A 127 -7.50 30.31 7.30
N ARG A 128 -6.31 29.66 7.46
CA ARG A 128 -5.11 30.32 7.96
C ARG A 128 -4.40 31.17 6.91
N ASP A 129 -4.43 30.76 5.65
CA ASP A 129 -3.67 31.40 4.56
C ASP A 129 -4.48 31.40 3.26
N ARG A 130 -5.42 32.36 3.14
CA ARG A 130 -6.31 32.46 1.99
C ARG A 130 -5.56 32.76 0.71
N GLU A 131 -4.55 33.63 0.75
CA GLU A 131 -3.77 34.00 -0.43
C GLU A 131 -2.87 32.84 -0.89
N GLY A 132 -2.18 32.17 0.03
CA GLY A 132 -1.32 31.02 -0.29
C GLY A 132 -2.08 29.75 -0.71
N THR A 133 -3.41 29.72 -0.55
CA THR A 133 -4.26 28.56 -0.86
C THR A 133 -5.36 28.87 -1.89
N LYS A 134 -5.14 29.90 -2.72
CA LYS A 134 -6.13 30.45 -3.66
C LYS A 134 -6.51 29.48 -4.77
N TYR A 135 -5.57 28.66 -5.22
CA TYR A 135 -5.79 27.68 -6.28
C TYR A 135 -5.53 26.25 -5.77
N CYS A 136 -6.26 25.30 -6.36
CA CYS A 136 -6.19 23.89 -5.98
C CYS A 136 -5.84 23.02 -7.21
N LEU A 137 -4.84 22.17 -7.06
CA LEU A 137 -4.54 21.08 -7.96
C LEU A 137 -4.95 19.76 -7.26
N LYS A 138 -5.92 19.06 -7.85
CA LYS A 138 -6.30 17.73 -7.42
C LYS A 138 -5.79 16.71 -8.44
N ILE A 139 -4.99 15.75 -7.98
CA ILE A 139 -4.41 14.70 -8.83
C ILE A 139 -4.98 13.34 -8.39
N ASP A 140 -5.35 12.53 -9.37
CA ASP A 140 -5.73 11.13 -9.21
C ASP A 140 -4.81 10.28 -10.10
N VAL A 141 -4.27 9.19 -9.57
CA VAL A 141 -3.40 8.27 -10.31
C VAL A 141 -4.26 7.26 -11.08
N ARG A 142 -3.99 7.12 -12.38
CA ARG A 142 -4.75 6.20 -13.23
C ARG A 142 -4.49 4.75 -12.81
N LYS A 143 -5.54 4.03 -12.40
CA LYS A 143 -5.48 2.60 -12.00
C LYS A 143 -4.32 2.31 -11.04
N PHE A 144 -4.20 3.09 -9.96
CA PHE A 144 -3.03 3.09 -9.07
C PHE A 144 -2.63 1.68 -8.60
N TYR A 145 -3.50 0.98 -7.87
CA TYR A 145 -3.19 -0.36 -7.35
C TYR A 145 -2.78 -1.36 -8.44
N PRO A 146 -3.51 -1.47 -9.56
CA PRO A 146 -3.12 -2.35 -10.67
C PRO A 146 -1.83 -1.94 -11.39
N SER A 147 -1.36 -0.69 -11.23
CA SER A 147 -0.16 -0.17 -11.91
C SER A 147 1.09 -0.16 -11.04
N ILE A 148 1.01 -0.54 -9.76
CA ILE A 148 2.19 -0.59 -8.88
C ILE A 148 3.18 -1.63 -9.42
N ASN A 149 4.35 -1.18 -9.88
CA ASN A 149 5.40 -2.05 -10.37
C ASN A 149 6.08 -2.78 -9.21
N HIS A 150 6.22 -4.11 -9.32
CA HIS A 150 6.76 -4.97 -8.26
C HIS A 150 8.23 -4.66 -7.97
N GLU A 151 9.08 -4.50 -8.99
CA GLU A 151 10.50 -4.24 -8.78
C GLU A 151 10.75 -2.87 -8.12
N VAL A 152 9.97 -1.86 -8.51
CA VAL A 152 10.01 -0.54 -7.85
C VAL A 152 9.59 -0.67 -6.39
N LEU A 153 8.48 -1.38 -6.10
CA LEU A 153 8.00 -1.59 -4.75
C LEU A 153 9.01 -2.34 -3.89
N LYS A 154 9.56 -3.45 -4.39
CA LYS A 154 10.62 -4.23 -3.72
C LYS A 154 11.84 -3.36 -3.43
N GLY A 155 12.25 -2.51 -4.40
CA GLY A 155 13.33 -1.53 -4.22
C GLY A 155 13.05 -0.54 -3.07
N ILE A 156 11.80 -0.05 -2.97
CA ILE A 156 11.37 0.86 -1.90
C ILE A 156 11.41 0.17 -0.54
N VAL A 157 10.88 -1.06 -0.44
CA VAL A 157 10.91 -1.86 0.80
C VAL A 157 12.35 -2.05 1.30
N ARG A 158 13.29 -2.36 0.39
CA ARG A 158 14.73 -2.55 0.68
C ARG A 158 15.44 -1.29 1.16
N ARG A 159 14.87 -0.11 0.97
CA ARG A 159 15.45 1.14 1.55
C ARG A 159 15.39 1.17 3.08
N LYS A 160 14.43 0.47 3.69
CA LYS A 160 14.26 0.42 5.16
C LYS A 160 14.65 -0.92 5.77
N ILE A 161 14.44 -2.02 5.07
CA ILE A 161 14.64 -3.38 5.54
C ILE A 161 15.89 -3.98 4.88
N LYS A 162 16.73 -4.68 5.68
CA LYS A 162 17.90 -5.42 5.19
C LYS A 162 17.88 -6.90 5.57
N ASP A 163 16.84 -7.36 6.29
CA ASP A 163 16.66 -8.75 6.70
C ASP A 163 16.33 -9.59 5.46
N SER A 164 17.24 -10.44 5.01
CA SER A 164 17.11 -11.19 3.77
C SER A 164 15.95 -12.17 3.77
N ARG A 165 15.68 -12.85 4.90
CA ARG A 165 14.58 -13.80 5.02
C ARG A 165 13.22 -13.07 4.97
N LEU A 166 13.13 -11.93 5.66
CA LEU A 166 11.93 -11.10 5.61
C LEU A 166 11.70 -10.51 4.23
N LEU A 167 12.76 -10.07 3.54
CA LEU A 167 12.66 -9.57 2.17
C LEU A 167 12.20 -10.65 1.20
N ALA A 168 12.71 -11.86 1.32
CA ALA A 168 12.26 -13.00 0.49
C ALA A 168 10.76 -13.32 0.69
N LEU A 169 10.28 -13.25 1.94
CA LEU A 169 8.86 -13.43 2.25
C LEU A 169 7.99 -12.28 1.70
N LEU A 170 8.46 -11.04 1.79
CA LEU A 170 7.73 -9.89 1.23
C LEU A 170 7.72 -9.92 -0.30
N ASP A 171 8.80 -10.36 -0.94
CA ASP A 171 8.89 -10.53 -2.40
C ASP A 171 7.89 -11.59 -2.87
N GLU A 172 7.81 -12.74 -2.18
CA GLU A 172 6.83 -13.78 -2.46
C GLU A 172 5.40 -13.25 -2.40
N ILE A 173 5.07 -12.48 -1.36
CA ILE A 173 3.73 -11.89 -1.21
C ILE A 173 3.45 -10.81 -2.29
N ILE A 174 4.44 -10.01 -2.66
CA ILE A 174 4.29 -8.99 -3.73
C ILE A 174 4.03 -9.66 -5.07
N ASP A 175 4.75 -10.74 -5.39
CA ASP A 175 4.65 -11.44 -6.67
C ASP A 175 3.44 -12.40 -6.75
N SER A 176 2.76 -12.65 -5.64
CA SER A 176 1.65 -13.61 -5.56
C SER A 176 0.37 -13.17 -6.28
N ASN A 177 0.27 -11.95 -6.76
CA ASN A 177 -0.92 -11.38 -7.40
C ASN A 177 -1.45 -12.20 -8.60
N VAL A 178 -0.59 -13.01 -9.22
CA VAL A 178 -0.94 -13.89 -10.34
C VAL A 178 -1.53 -15.24 -9.91
N ASN A 179 -1.51 -15.57 -8.61
CA ASN A 179 -2.02 -16.83 -8.08
C ASN A 179 -3.56 -16.85 -8.01
N THR A 180 -4.19 -16.86 -9.19
CA THR A 180 -5.65 -16.83 -9.36
C THR A 180 -6.07 -17.49 -10.68
N ASP A 181 -7.30 -18.00 -10.76
CA ASP A 181 -7.89 -18.56 -12.00
C ASP A 181 -8.56 -17.49 -12.87
N VAL A 182 -8.68 -16.27 -12.38
CA VAL A 182 -9.37 -15.19 -13.07
C VAL A 182 -8.35 -14.26 -13.73
N PRO A 183 -8.57 -13.82 -14.99
CA PRO A 183 -7.70 -12.82 -15.61
C PRO A 183 -7.62 -11.55 -14.76
N ILE A 184 -6.39 -11.17 -14.40
CA ILE A 184 -6.12 -9.97 -13.63
C ILE A 184 -5.94 -8.77 -14.56
N ARG A 185 -6.36 -7.59 -14.08
CA ARG A 185 -6.30 -6.34 -14.85
C ARG A 185 -5.22 -5.43 -14.29
N ASN A 186 -3.97 -5.90 -14.35
CA ASN A 186 -2.80 -5.13 -13.98
C ASN A 186 -2.20 -4.44 -15.21
N TYR A 187 -1.51 -3.31 -15.01
CA TYR A 187 -1.09 -2.44 -16.09
C TYR A 187 0.33 -1.92 -15.88
N VAL A 188 1.02 -1.71 -17.00
CA VAL A 188 2.26 -0.93 -17.10
C VAL A 188 2.05 0.22 -18.07
N THR A 189 2.69 1.36 -17.83
CA THR A 189 2.72 2.44 -18.81
C THR A 189 3.78 2.10 -19.87
N ASP A 190 3.36 1.94 -21.12
CA ASP A 190 4.27 1.79 -22.25
C ASP A 190 5.12 3.07 -22.37
N PRO A 191 6.45 2.98 -22.32
CA PRO A 191 7.32 4.15 -22.33
C PRO A 191 7.31 4.91 -23.67
N THR A 192 6.91 4.25 -24.76
CA THR A 192 6.90 4.84 -26.10
C THR A 192 5.59 5.56 -26.39
N THR A 193 4.45 4.91 -26.11
CA THR A 193 3.12 5.44 -26.43
C THR A 193 2.47 6.17 -25.27
N GLY A 194 2.96 5.94 -24.03
CA GLY A 194 2.36 6.44 -22.81
C GLY A 194 1.01 5.79 -22.47
N GLU A 195 0.61 4.73 -23.17
CA GLU A 195 -0.63 4.00 -22.91
C GLU A 195 -0.45 2.93 -21.82
N LEU A 196 -1.58 2.52 -21.20
CA LEU A 196 -1.59 1.44 -20.23
C LEU A 196 -1.74 0.08 -20.95
N VAL A 197 -0.73 -0.76 -20.80
CA VAL A 197 -0.70 -2.13 -21.34
C VAL A 197 -0.89 -3.13 -20.20
N ALA A 198 -1.66 -4.18 -20.42
CA ALA A 198 -1.86 -5.23 -19.42
C ALA A 198 -0.57 -6.02 -19.16
N THR A 199 -0.29 -6.32 -17.89
CA THR A 199 0.91 -7.07 -17.45
C THR A 199 0.66 -7.88 -16.20
N SER A 200 1.37 -8.98 -16.03
CA SER A 200 1.41 -9.79 -14.80
C SER A 200 2.47 -9.33 -13.80
N LEU A 201 3.38 -8.43 -14.20
CA LEU A 201 4.52 -7.98 -13.40
C LEU A 201 4.19 -6.79 -12.48
N ASN A 202 2.97 -6.29 -12.53
CA ASN A 202 2.50 -5.17 -11.74
C ASN A 202 1.25 -5.53 -10.96
N GLY A 203 0.92 -4.67 -10.03
CA GLY A 203 -0.35 -4.68 -9.32
C GLY A 203 -0.26 -5.21 -7.90
N VAL A 204 -0.87 -4.48 -6.99
CA VAL A 204 -1.05 -4.88 -5.60
C VAL A 204 -2.52 -5.23 -5.38
N PRO A 205 -2.82 -6.46 -4.92
CA PRO A 205 -4.18 -6.97 -4.80
C PRO A 205 -5.04 -6.15 -3.84
N ILE A 206 -6.15 -5.56 -4.33
CA ILE A 206 -7.10 -4.83 -3.48
C ILE A 206 -7.88 -5.82 -2.61
N GLY A 207 -8.00 -5.52 -1.31
CA GLY A 207 -8.75 -6.33 -0.35
C GLY A 207 -7.91 -6.92 0.76
N ASN A 208 -6.58 -6.83 0.67
CA ASN A 208 -5.65 -7.35 1.67
C ASN A 208 -5.10 -6.23 2.56
N TYR A 209 -4.86 -6.55 3.83
CA TYR A 209 -4.39 -5.59 4.82
C TYR A 209 -3.02 -4.99 4.45
N LEU A 210 -2.08 -5.83 4.00
CA LEU A 210 -0.72 -5.42 3.62
C LEU A 210 -0.71 -4.51 2.39
N SER A 211 -1.63 -4.71 1.45
CA SER A 211 -1.71 -3.98 0.18
C SER A 211 -1.85 -2.47 0.36
N GLN A 212 -2.58 -2.04 1.38
CA GLN A 212 -2.77 -0.62 1.67
C GLN A 212 -1.47 0.06 2.12
N TYR A 213 -0.64 -0.66 2.87
CA TYR A 213 0.66 -0.17 3.28
C TYR A 213 1.67 -0.18 2.14
N PHE A 214 1.64 -1.19 1.27
CA PHE A 214 2.44 -1.19 0.05
C PHE A 214 2.12 0.02 -0.84
N ALA A 215 0.84 0.32 -1.03
CA ALA A 215 0.40 1.49 -1.78
C ALA A 215 0.90 2.81 -1.17
N ASN A 216 0.80 2.96 0.16
CA ASN A 216 1.33 4.12 0.85
C ASN A 216 2.86 4.23 0.77
N LEU A 217 3.58 3.11 0.90
CA LEU A 217 5.04 3.06 0.77
C LEU A 217 5.49 3.44 -0.64
N PHE A 218 4.77 3.00 -1.67
CA PHE A 218 5.11 3.25 -3.07
C PHE A 218 5.24 4.75 -3.35
N LEU A 219 4.39 5.57 -2.74
CA LEU A 219 4.39 7.03 -2.88
C LEU A 219 5.11 7.77 -1.75
N ALA A 220 5.66 7.08 -0.74
CA ALA A 220 6.24 7.74 0.42
C ALA A 220 7.44 8.66 0.05
N TYR A 221 8.30 8.22 -0.87
CA TYR A 221 9.45 9.03 -1.31
C TYR A 221 9.05 10.16 -2.26
N PHE A 222 7.93 10.01 -2.97
CA PHE A 222 7.29 11.11 -3.69
C PHE A 222 6.79 12.18 -2.73
N ASP A 223 6.15 11.80 -1.61
CA ASP A 223 5.73 12.75 -0.57
C ASP A 223 6.92 13.55 -0.02
N HIS A 224 8.03 12.86 0.29
CA HIS A 224 9.27 13.51 0.73
C HIS A 224 9.85 14.44 -0.34
N TRP A 225 9.87 14.01 -1.60
CA TRP A 225 10.35 14.85 -2.70
C TRP A 225 9.53 16.14 -2.84
N LEU A 226 8.20 16.07 -2.77
CA LEU A 226 7.35 17.25 -2.76
C LEU A 226 7.63 18.19 -1.59
N LYS A 227 7.78 17.63 -0.39
CA LYS A 227 7.97 18.42 0.83
C LYS A 227 9.38 18.99 0.97
N GLU A 228 10.41 18.20 0.68
CA GLU A 228 11.81 18.52 0.98
C GLU A 228 12.52 19.17 -0.22
N LYS A 229 12.27 18.70 -1.46
CA LYS A 229 12.93 19.21 -2.67
C LYS A 229 12.11 20.31 -3.34
N LYS A 230 10.84 20.07 -3.58
CA LYS A 230 9.94 21.07 -4.19
C LYS A 230 9.40 22.08 -3.16
N ARG A 231 9.57 21.84 -1.86
CA ARG A 231 9.16 22.72 -0.75
C ARG A 231 7.67 23.10 -0.79
N VAL A 232 6.83 22.18 -1.27
CA VAL A 232 5.39 22.38 -1.36
C VAL A 232 4.81 22.58 0.04
N LYS A 233 4.28 23.77 0.33
CA LYS A 233 3.75 24.15 1.64
C LYS A 233 2.44 23.41 1.94
N TYR A 234 1.50 23.42 1.02
CA TYR A 234 0.14 22.91 1.17
C TYR A 234 -0.05 21.66 0.31
N TYR A 235 0.09 20.48 0.93
CA TYR A 235 0.05 19.17 0.32
C TYR A 235 -0.65 18.19 1.24
N TRP A 236 -1.53 17.36 0.67
CA TRP A 236 -2.18 16.23 1.35
C TRP A 236 -2.33 15.07 0.38
N ARG A 237 -2.07 13.86 0.85
CA ARG A 237 -2.32 12.65 0.09
C ARG A 237 -3.20 11.69 0.89
N TYR A 238 -4.29 11.24 0.28
CA TYR A 238 -5.16 10.20 0.81
C TYR A 238 -5.15 9.02 -0.17
N ALA A 239 -4.36 7.96 0.13
CA ALA A 239 -4.03 6.88 -0.80
C ALA A 239 -3.42 7.42 -2.11
N ASP A 240 -4.16 7.37 -3.22
CA ASP A 240 -3.79 7.88 -4.54
C ASP A 240 -4.37 9.27 -4.86
N ASP A 241 -5.31 9.76 -4.04
CA ASP A 241 -5.83 11.12 -4.15
C ASP A 241 -4.86 12.14 -3.56
N ILE A 242 -4.40 13.09 -4.37
CA ILE A 242 -3.45 14.13 -4.00
C ILE A 242 -4.12 15.50 -4.14
N VAL A 243 -3.96 16.34 -3.12
CA VAL A 243 -4.41 17.73 -3.12
C VAL A 243 -3.23 18.65 -2.82
N ILE A 244 -3.04 19.65 -3.67
CA ILE A 244 -2.00 20.69 -3.53
C ILE A 244 -2.66 22.05 -3.67
N LEU A 245 -2.33 22.98 -2.78
CA LEU A 245 -2.80 24.35 -2.88
C LEU A 245 -1.62 25.31 -3.06
N ALA A 246 -1.81 26.35 -3.87
CA ALA A 246 -0.81 27.38 -4.14
C ALA A 246 -1.46 28.76 -4.39
N PRO A 247 -0.68 29.86 -4.32
CA PRO A 247 -1.18 31.21 -4.59
C PRO A 247 -1.49 31.45 -6.06
N THR A 248 -0.86 30.70 -7.01
CA THR A 248 -1.01 30.93 -8.44
C THR A 248 -1.27 29.62 -9.21
N LYS A 249 -1.88 29.73 -10.39
CA LYS A 249 -2.06 28.60 -11.30
C LYS A 249 -0.77 28.18 -11.96
N GLU A 250 0.10 29.14 -12.26
CA GLU A 250 1.40 28.93 -12.90
C GLU A 250 2.29 28.01 -12.05
N GLU A 251 2.35 28.24 -10.73
CA GLU A 251 3.06 27.35 -9.79
C GLU A 251 2.51 25.92 -9.82
N LEU A 252 1.17 25.78 -9.84
CA LEU A 252 0.54 24.45 -9.90
C LEU A 252 0.77 23.75 -11.24
N HIS A 253 0.78 24.47 -12.37
CA HIS A 253 1.08 23.89 -13.68
C HIS A 253 2.55 23.45 -13.80
N ALA A 254 3.49 24.27 -13.34
CA ALA A 254 4.91 23.89 -13.29
C ALA A 254 5.12 22.66 -12.41
N LEU A 255 4.49 22.63 -11.23
CA LEU A 255 4.57 21.48 -10.32
C LEU A 255 3.94 20.22 -10.90
N LEU A 256 2.82 20.34 -11.63
CA LEU A 256 2.18 19.22 -12.30
C LEU A 256 3.09 18.58 -13.37
N HIS A 257 3.84 19.41 -14.10
CA HIS A 257 4.84 18.92 -15.05
C HIS A 257 5.88 18.05 -14.34
N ASP A 258 6.49 18.58 -13.27
CA ASP A 258 7.46 17.87 -12.45
C ASP A 258 6.91 16.57 -11.84
N ILE A 259 5.64 16.58 -11.40
CA ILE A 259 4.96 15.40 -10.86
C ILE A 259 4.79 14.31 -11.92
N ARG A 260 4.44 14.69 -13.15
CA ARG A 260 4.32 13.74 -14.26
C ARG A 260 5.65 13.08 -14.59
N GLU A 261 6.74 13.83 -14.61
CA GLU A 261 8.09 13.27 -14.79
C GLU A 261 8.46 12.30 -13.66
N TYR A 262 8.20 12.67 -12.40
CA TYR A 262 8.43 11.78 -11.25
C TYR A 262 7.62 10.50 -11.36
N PHE A 263 6.35 10.60 -11.75
CA PHE A 263 5.46 9.43 -11.90
C PHE A 263 5.87 8.54 -13.07
N THR A 264 6.42 9.09 -14.14
CA THR A 264 7.00 8.30 -15.24
C THR A 264 8.13 7.40 -14.72
N ALA A 265 9.00 7.89 -13.84
CA ALA A 265 10.04 7.09 -13.20
C ALA A 265 9.48 5.99 -12.27
N LEU A 266 8.26 6.16 -11.74
CA LEU A 266 7.54 5.14 -10.97
C LEU A 266 6.66 4.24 -11.86
N GLN A 267 6.66 4.44 -13.18
CA GLN A 267 5.76 3.77 -14.15
C GLN A 267 4.27 4.01 -13.85
N LEU A 268 3.94 5.17 -13.28
CA LEU A 268 2.59 5.62 -13.01
C LEU A 268 2.14 6.69 -14.00
N LYS A 269 0.83 6.81 -14.19
CA LYS A 269 0.20 7.83 -15.04
C LYS A 269 -0.83 8.64 -14.26
N VAL A 270 -0.73 9.97 -14.34
CA VAL A 270 -1.76 10.88 -13.82
C VAL A 270 -2.99 10.81 -14.73
N LYS A 271 -4.20 10.88 -14.18
CA LYS A 271 -5.42 11.04 -15.00
C LYS A 271 -5.43 12.38 -15.72
N HIS A 272 -6.16 12.44 -16.85
CA HIS A 272 -6.22 13.66 -17.66
C HIS A 272 -7.04 14.79 -17.04
N ASN A 273 -8.03 14.46 -16.19
CA ASN A 273 -8.91 15.41 -15.49
C ASN A 273 -8.37 15.69 -14.08
N TYR A 274 -7.61 16.72 -13.96
CA TYR A 274 -7.04 17.28 -12.73
C TYR A 274 -7.53 18.71 -12.52
#